data_363be1f1a5d119082bb627e2252cadf3
#
_entry.id   363be1f1a5d119082bb627e2252cadf3
#
_cell.length_a   1.000
_cell.length_b   1.000
_cell.length_c   1.000
_cell.angle_alpha   90.00
_cell.angle_beta   90.00
_cell.angle_gamma   90.00
#
_symmetry.space_group_name_H-M   'P 1'
#
loop_
_entity.id
_entity.type
_entity.pdbx_description
1 polymer ?
#
loop_
_entity_poly.entity_id
_entity_poly.type
_entity_poly.pdbx_seq_one_letter_code
_entity_poly.pdbx_strand_id
1 'polypeptide(L)'
;MRKKPKDKKATGKYASMYMSIGMCIGIGIGMCLGNSIFDNLAIGMSFGVGMGLSLGCAYGASLDKKALNVVEIIEDDFGCEGVPEDAEATVTVVVTDAEGKEQRISMADKLCYERNIEAGDSVMLDKDGTLKQIYKIPPKKKK
;
A
#
# COMPACT_ATOMS: atom_id res chain seq x y z
N MET A 1 -10.98 -29.87 5.61
CA MET A 1 -10.23 -28.99 6.54
C MET A 1 -9.64 -27.85 5.73
N ARG A 2 -10.25 -26.66 5.75
CA ARG A 2 -9.71 -25.46 5.09
C ARG A 2 -8.56 -24.92 5.95
N LYS A 3 -7.34 -24.92 5.43
CA LYS A 3 -6.21 -24.24 6.06
C LYS A 3 -6.52 -22.75 6.08
N LYS A 4 -6.71 -22.18 7.28
CA LYS A 4 -6.74 -20.72 7.46
C LYS A 4 -5.46 -20.13 6.89
N PRO A 5 -5.52 -19.11 6.03
CA PRO A 5 -4.34 -18.38 5.62
C PRO A 5 -3.68 -17.82 6.88
N LYS A 6 -2.37 -17.99 6.99
CA LYS A 6 -1.58 -17.41 8.08
C LYS A 6 -1.64 -15.91 7.90
N ASP A 7 -2.32 -15.23 8.81
CA ASP A 7 -2.35 -13.78 8.94
C ASP A 7 -0.92 -13.26 9.03
N LYS A 8 -0.32 -12.93 7.91
CA LYS A 8 0.86 -12.07 7.90
C LYS A 8 0.33 -10.67 8.20
N LYS A 9 0.38 -10.28 9.48
CA LYS A 9 0.24 -8.90 9.90
C LYS A 9 1.09 -8.02 8.99
N ALA A 10 0.45 -7.35 8.05
CA ALA A 10 1.10 -6.35 7.19
C ALA A 10 1.35 -5.05 7.97
N THR A 11 1.35 -5.13 9.30
CA THR A 11 1.51 -4.01 10.21
C THR A 11 2.95 -3.52 10.14
N GLY A 12 3.15 -2.32 9.61
CA GLY A 12 4.43 -1.62 9.66
C GLY A 12 5.33 -1.75 8.43
N LYS A 13 4.88 -2.35 7.35
CA LYS A 13 5.70 -2.48 6.12
C LYS A 13 6.02 -1.11 5.51
N TYR A 14 5.01 -0.26 5.38
CA TYR A 14 5.19 1.08 4.83
C TYR A 14 5.82 2.01 5.86
N ALA A 15 5.47 1.92 7.14
CA ALA A 15 6.10 2.66 8.22
C ALA A 15 7.62 2.43 8.24
N SER A 16 8.08 1.18 8.17
CA SER A 16 9.50 0.84 8.15
C SER A 16 10.23 1.41 6.93
N MET A 17 9.62 1.31 5.75
CA MET A 17 10.23 1.81 4.51
C MET A 17 10.33 3.34 4.51
N TYR A 18 9.27 4.05 4.86
CA TYR A 18 9.26 5.51 4.90
C TYR A 18 10.11 6.08 6.04
N MET A 19 10.25 5.36 7.14
CA MET A 19 11.14 5.68 8.24
C MET A 19 12.61 5.73 7.77
N SER A 20 13.03 4.73 6.99
CA SER A 20 14.38 4.68 6.41
C SER A 20 14.63 5.82 5.42
N ILE A 21 13.68 6.09 4.55
CA ILE A 21 13.75 7.19 3.57
C ILE A 21 13.79 8.54 4.29
N GLY A 22 12.92 8.74 5.29
CA GLY A 22 12.87 9.96 6.10
C GLY A 22 14.18 10.23 6.84
N MET A 23 14.80 9.17 7.38
CA MET A 23 16.12 9.26 8.03
C MET A 23 17.21 9.72 7.06
N CYS A 24 17.29 9.14 5.87
CA CYS A 24 18.29 9.53 4.86
C CYS A 24 18.15 11.00 4.43
N ILE A 25 16.92 11.43 4.14
CA ILE A 25 16.63 12.81 3.77
C ILE A 25 16.93 13.76 4.93
N GLY A 26 16.52 13.36 6.16
CA GLY A 26 16.76 14.14 7.38
C GLY A 26 18.23 14.38 7.66
N ILE A 27 19.09 13.36 7.50
CA ILE A 27 20.55 13.49 7.64
C ILE A 27 21.09 14.49 6.62
N GLY A 28 20.72 14.39 5.35
CA GLY A 28 21.18 15.29 4.30
C GLY A 28 20.85 16.76 4.58
N ILE A 29 19.58 17.03 4.90
CA ILE A 29 19.13 18.38 5.25
C ILE A 29 19.80 18.85 6.55
N GLY A 30 19.90 17.97 7.55
CA GLY A 30 20.52 18.26 8.85
C GLY A 30 21.99 18.65 8.73
N MET A 31 22.76 17.99 7.84
CA MET A 31 24.15 18.39 7.58
C MET A 31 24.26 19.78 6.97
N CYS A 32 23.42 20.09 5.98
CA CYS A 32 23.42 21.39 5.34
C CYS A 32 23.09 22.52 6.33
N LEU A 33 22.04 22.35 7.13
CA LEU A 33 21.62 23.33 8.13
C LEU A 33 22.61 23.41 9.30
N GLY A 34 23.19 22.30 9.73
CA GLY A 34 24.17 22.23 10.79
C GLY A 34 25.40 23.06 10.51
N ASN A 35 25.91 22.95 9.27
CA ASN A 35 27.08 23.74 8.85
C ASN A 35 26.74 25.21 8.61
N SER A 36 25.55 25.53 8.11
CA SER A 36 25.20 26.90 7.71
C SER A 36 24.65 27.77 8.85
N ILE A 37 24.00 27.18 9.83
CA ILE A 37 23.27 27.92 10.88
C ILE A 37 23.90 27.72 12.26
N PHE A 38 24.36 26.52 12.57
CA PHE A 38 24.83 26.18 13.92
C PHE A 38 26.36 26.11 14.04
N ASP A 39 27.11 26.24 12.94
CA ASP A 39 28.55 25.98 12.89
C ASP A 39 28.98 24.68 13.58
N ASN A 40 28.01 23.76 13.70
CA ASN A 40 28.19 22.47 14.37
C ASN A 40 27.41 21.37 13.65
N LEU A 41 28.16 20.55 12.92
CA LEU A 41 27.63 19.45 12.12
C LEU A 41 26.85 18.42 12.98
N ALA A 42 27.33 18.14 14.19
CA ALA A 42 26.73 17.16 15.07
C ALA A 42 25.32 17.55 15.54
N ILE A 43 25.12 18.83 15.82
CA ILE A 43 23.81 19.36 16.22
C ILE A 43 22.84 19.30 15.04
N GLY A 44 23.28 19.69 13.85
CA GLY A 44 22.47 19.63 12.64
C GLY A 44 22.04 18.22 12.27
N MET A 45 22.98 17.26 12.32
CA MET A 45 22.68 15.85 12.06
C MET A 45 21.66 15.28 13.05
N SER A 46 21.83 15.54 14.34
CA SER A 46 20.92 15.03 15.38
C SER A 46 19.50 15.56 15.19
N PHE A 47 19.37 16.84 14.87
CA PHE A 47 18.07 17.47 14.61
C PHE A 47 17.44 16.93 13.32
N GLY A 48 18.23 16.76 12.27
CA GLY A 48 17.80 16.21 11.00
C GLY A 48 17.30 14.77 11.10
N VAL A 49 18.02 13.90 11.81
CA VAL A 49 17.61 12.52 12.07
C VAL A 49 16.28 12.47 12.83
N GLY A 50 16.16 13.23 13.92
CA GLY A 50 14.94 13.23 14.74
C GLY A 50 13.72 13.69 13.96
N MET A 51 13.83 14.75 13.18
CA MET A 51 12.75 15.28 12.35
C MET A 51 12.41 14.36 11.19
N GLY A 52 13.42 13.83 10.49
CA GLY A 52 13.24 12.89 9.38
C GLY A 52 12.57 11.58 9.81
N LEU A 53 12.99 11.04 10.96
CA LEU A 53 12.42 9.84 11.54
C LEU A 53 10.94 10.04 11.92
N SER A 54 10.62 11.15 12.58
CA SER A 54 9.26 11.47 13.03
C SER A 54 8.29 11.61 11.85
N LEU A 55 8.68 12.37 10.82
CA LEU A 55 7.88 12.57 9.61
C LEU A 55 7.74 11.28 8.81
N GLY A 56 8.82 10.52 8.63
CA GLY A 56 8.81 9.24 7.94
C GLY A 56 7.89 8.22 8.61
N CYS A 57 7.97 8.13 9.94
CA CYS A 57 7.11 7.24 10.72
C CYS A 57 5.63 7.65 10.64
N ALA A 58 5.31 8.93 10.79
CA ALA A 58 3.94 9.43 10.73
C ALA A 58 3.30 9.19 9.36
N TYR A 59 4.04 9.47 8.28
CA TYR A 59 3.57 9.25 6.92
C TYR A 59 3.40 7.78 6.60
N GLY A 60 4.40 6.94 6.93
CA GLY A 60 4.33 5.50 6.73
C GLY A 60 3.21 4.84 7.51
N ALA A 61 2.99 5.22 8.76
CA ALA A 61 1.88 4.72 9.57
C ALA A 61 0.51 5.11 9.00
N SER A 62 0.38 6.29 8.39
CA SER A 62 -0.85 6.70 7.72
C SER A 62 -1.16 5.86 6.49
N LEU A 63 -0.12 5.44 5.76
CA LEU A 63 -0.26 4.53 4.63
C LEU A 63 -0.60 3.10 5.07
N ASP A 64 0.04 2.60 6.13
CA ASP A 64 -0.27 1.27 6.68
C ASP A 64 -1.74 1.17 7.11
N LYS A 65 -2.33 2.24 7.66
CA LYS A 65 -3.75 2.29 8.02
C LYS A 65 -4.70 2.28 6.81
N LYS A 66 -4.26 2.81 5.68
CA LYS A 66 -5.06 2.86 4.43
C LYS A 66 -4.80 1.67 3.52
N ALA A 67 -3.76 0.90 3.79
CA ALA A 67 -3.40 -0.25 3.00
C ALA A 67 -4.36 -1.42 3.27
N LEU A 68 -4.97 -1.90 2.20
CA LEU A 68 -5.81 -3.08 2.18
C LEU A 68 -5.04 -4.19 1.47
N ASN A 69 -5.08 -5.40 1.98
CA ASN A 69 -4.48 -6.56 1.32
C ASN A 69 -5.56 -7.34 0.57
N VAL A 70 -5.33 -7.59 -0.71
CA VAL A 70 -6.22 -8.43 -1.52
C VAL A 70 -6.04 -9.88 -1.08
N VAL A 71 -7.10 -10.48 -0.57
CA VAL A 71 -7.11 -11.89 -0.13
C VAL A 71 -7.50 -12.79 -1.28
N GLU A 72 -8.58 -12.45 -1.96
CA GLU A 72 -9.17 -13.25 -3.02
C GLU A 72 -9.92 -12.35 -4.00
N ILE A 73 -9.90 -12.73 -5.26
CA ILE A 73 -10.67 -12.09 -6.31
C ILE A 73 -11.73 -13.11 -6.73
N ILE A 74 -12.99 -12.79 -6.52
CA ILE A 74 -14.12 -13.63 -6.88
C ILE A 74 -14.71 -13.05 -8.15
N GLU A 75 -14.56 -13.78 -9.24
CA GLU A 75 -15.27 -13.46 -10.48
C GLU A 75 -16.73 -13.85 -10.29
N ASP A 76 -17.63 -12.91 -10.51
CA ASP A 76 -19.06 -13.22 -10.49
C ASP A 76 -19.37 -14.10 -11.70
N ASP A 77 -19.56 -15.39 -11.45
CA ASP A 77 -19.92 -16.37 -12.47
C ASP A 77 -21.39 -16.12 -12.88
N PHE A 78 -21.56 -15.46 -14.00
CA PHE A 78 -22.90 -15.18 -14.57
C PHE A 78 -23.57 -16.43 -15.19
N GLY A 79 -23.27 -17.61 -14.69
CA GLY A 79 -23.94 -18.83 -15.15
C GLY A 79 -24.03 -18.98 -16.66
N CYS A 80 -24.54 -20.12 -17.13
CA CYS A 80 -24.67 -20.42 -18.57
C CYS A 80 -25.70 -19.57 -19.36
N GLU A 81 -26.29 -18.54 -18.77
CA GLU A 81 -27.31 -17.72 -19.43
C GLU A 81 -26.79 -16.48 -20.17
N GLY A 82 -25.48 -16.32 -20.29
CA GLY A 82 -24.87 -15.26 -21.07
C GLY A 82 -24.97 -13.88 -20.40
N VAL A 83 -23.88 -13.16 -20.43
CA VAL A 83 -23.82 -11.77 -19.99
C VAL A 83 -24.74 -10.92 -20.88
N PRO A 84 -25.71 -10.15 -20.37
CA PRO A 84 -26.44 -9.18 -21.17
C PRO A 84 -25.43 -8.25 -21.87
N GLU A 85 -25.64 -7.94 -23.14
CA GLU A 85 -24.72 -7.11 -23.94
C GLU A 85 -24.42 -5.73 -23.34
N ASP A 86 -25.22 -5.27 -22.37
CA ASP A 86 -25.09 -4.00 -21.67
C ASP A 86 -24.53 -4.12 -20.23
N ALA A 87 -24.22 -5.32 -19.73
CA ALA A 87 -23.70 -5.48 -18.38
C ALA A 87 -22.15 -5.54 -18.40
N GLU A 88 -21.50 -4.55 -17.81
CA GLU A 88 -20.06 -4.62 -17.53
C GLU A 88 -19.81 -5.76 -16.55
N ALA A 89 -18.92 -6.68 -16.90
CA ALA A 89 -18.49 -7.75 -16.01
C ALA A 89 -17.94 -7.12 -14.72
N THR A 90 -18.52 -7.52 -13.59
CA THR A 90 -18.10 -7.06 -12.26
C THR A 90 -17.35 -8.16 -11.54
N VAL A 91 -16.32 -7.78 -10.81
CA VAL A 91 -15.49 -8.67 -10.00
C VAL A 91 -15.58 -8.22 -8.56
N THR A 92 -15.80 -9.16 -7.66
CA THR A 92 -15.80 -8.88 -6.23
C THR A 92 -14.44 -9.19 -5.64
N VAL A 93 -13.72 -8.14 -5.24
CA VAL A 93 -12.41 -8.24 -4.59
C VAL A 93 -12.59 -8.27 -3.08
N VAL A 94 -12.13 -9.36 -2.46
CA VAL A 94 -12.11 -9.48 -1.00
C VAL A 94 -10.79 -8.89 -0.49
N VAL A 95 -10.87 -7.83 0.29
CA VAL A 95 -9.72 -7.16 0.88
C VAL A 95 -9.77 -7.23 2.39
N THR A 96 -8.61 -7.30 3.02
CA THR A 96 -8.46 -7.28 4.48
C THR A 96 -7.72 -6.03 4.91
N ASP A 97 -8.27 -5.33 5.89
CA ASP A 97 -7.65 -4.17 6.53
C ASP A 97 -6.51 -4.59 7.47
N ALA A 98 -5.69 -3.64 7.94
CA ALA A 98 -4.63 -3.85 8.93
C ALA A 98 -5.14 -4.46 10.25
N GLU A 99 -6.42 -4.28 10.56
CA GLU A 99 -7.11 -4.83 11.74
C GLU A 99 -7.65 -6.26 11.53
N GLY A 100 -7.48 -6.82 10.32
CA GLY A 100 -8.00 -8.16 9.98
C GLY A 100 -9.48 -8.18 9.60
N LYS A 101 -10.10 -7.03 9.36
CA LYS A 101 -11.50 -6.94 8.94
C LYS A 101 -11.59 -7.14 7.43
N GLU A 102 -12.36 -8.13 7.02
CA GLU A 102 -12.62 -8.39 5.60
C GLU A 102 -13.69 -7.44 5.07
N GLN A 103 -13.42 -6.87 3.91
CA GLN A 103 -14.35 -6.03 3.15
C GLN A 103 -14.45 -6.57 1.74
N ARG A 104 -15.65 -6.56 1.17
CA ARG A 104 -15.91 -6.94 -0.21
C ARG A 104 -16.17 -5.68 -1.02
N ILE A 105 -15.40 -5.49 -2.07
CA ILE A 105 -15.49 -4.31 -2.93
C ILE A 105 -15.73 -4.82 -4.35
N SER A 106 -16.89 -4.48 -4.91
CA SER A 106 -17.22 -4.80 -6.30
C SER A 106 -16.66 -3.71 -7.21
N MET A 107 -15.98 -4.11 -8.28
CA MET A 107 -15.45 -3.21 -9.29
C MET A 107 -15.57 -3.85 -10.68
N ALA A 108 -15.53 -3.02 -11.73
CA ALA A 108 -15.54 -3.52 -13.09
C ALA A 108 -14.28 -4.38 -13.37
N ASP A 109 -14.45 -5.54 -13.95
CA ASP A 109 -13.35 -6.48 -14.31
C ASP A 109 -12.28 -5.80 -15.15
N LYS A 110 -12.67 -4.99 -16.11
CA LYS A 110 -11.77 -4.18 -16.94
C LYS A 110 -10.83 -3.30 -16.12
N LEU A 111 -11.32 -2.67 -15.04
CA LEU A 111 -10.50 -1.84 -14.15
C LEU A 111 -9.55 -2.69 -13.30
N CYS A 112 -9.97 -3.87 -12.88
CA CYS A 112 -9.12 -4.81 -12.17
C CYS A 112 -7.94 -5.25 -13.03
N TYR A 113 -8.22 -5.56 -14.30
CA TYR A 113 -7.20 -5.96 -15.29
C TYR A 113 -6.26 -4.80 -15.67
N GLU A 114 -6.79 -3.61 -15.96
CA GLU A 114 -5.98 -2.41 -16.28
C GLU A 114 -5.05 -2.01 -15.13
N ARG A 115 -5.50 -2.18 -13.89
CA ARG A 115 -4.72 -1.87 -12.70
C ARG A 115 -3.82 -3.02 -12.25
N ASN A 116 -3.92 -4.17 -12.93
CA ASN A 116 -3.13 -5.39 -12.66
C ASN A 116 -3.18 -5.79 -11.18
N ILE A 117 -4.38 -5.85 -10.61
CA ILE A 117 -4.60 -6.20 -9.20
C ILE A 117 -4.64 -7.73 -9.10
N GLU A 118 -3.72 -8.29 -8.31
CA GLU A 118 -3.62 -9.72 -8.07
C GLU A 118 -3.87 -10.05 -6.59
N ALA A 119 -4.24 -11.30 -6.32
CA ALA A 119 -4.36 -11.77 -4.95
C ALA A 119 -3.01 -11.71 -4.22
N GLY A 120 -3.00 -11.06 -3.07
CA GLY A 120 -1.77 -10.80 -2.28
C GLY A 120 -1.20 -9.40 -2.46
N ASP A 121 -1.76 -8.58 -3.35
CA ASP A 121 -1.33 -7.20 -3.54
C ASP A 121 -1.82 -6.29 -2.41
N SER A 122 -1.04 -5.24 -2.16
CA SER A 122 -1.45 -4.16 -1.26
C SER A 122 -2.08 -3.04 -2.07
N VAL A 123 -3.35 -2.78 -1.81
CA VAL A 123 -4.17 -1.80 -2.52
C VAL A 123 -4.68 -0.73 -1.56
N MET A 124 -5.10 0.39 -2.09
CA MET A 124 -5.72 1.49 -1.36
C MET A 124 -7.04 1.85 -2.05
N LEU A 125 -8.03 2.20 -1.26
CA LEU A 125 -9.29 2.72 -1.77
C LEU A 125 -9.08 4.15 -2.27
N ASP A 126 -9.40 4.39 -3.54
CA ASP A 126 -9.39 5.73 -4.12
C ASP A 126 -10.66 6.50 -3.71
N LYS A 127 -10.69 7.79 -3.97
CA LYS A 127 -11.83 8.66 -3.66
C LYS A 127 -13.12 8.22 -4.37
N ASP A 128 -12.98 7.57 -5.50
CA ASP A 128 -14.06 7.04 -6.34
C ASP A 128 -14.56 5.66 -5.89
N GLY A 129 -14.08 5.14 -4.74
CA GLY A 129 -14.44 3.82 -4.24
C GLY A 129 -13.79 2.65 -4.98
N THR A 130 -12.86 2.91 -5.90
CA THR A 130 -12.14 1.89 -6.65
C THR A 130 -10.79 1.56 -6.01
N LEU A 131 -10.32 0.32 -6.18
CA LEU A 131 -9.04 -0.12 -5.65
C LEU A 131 -7.88 0.31 -6.54
N LYS A 132 -6.80 0.80 -5.93
CA LYS A 132 -5.56 1.20 -6.61
C LYS A 132 -4.37 0.58 -5.89
N GLN A 133 -3.41 0.04 -6.63
CA GLN A 133 -2.16 -0.45 -6.04
C GLN A 133 -1.38 0.69 -5.39
N ILE A 134 -0.90 0.48 -4.16
CA ILE A 134 -0.07 1.45 -3.43
C ILE A 134 1.32 1.52 -4.05
N TYR A 135 1.83 0.38 -4.50
CA TYR A 135 3.15 0.26 -5.11
C TYR A 135 3.11 -0.77 -6.24
N LYS A 136 3.37 -0.32 -7.46
CA LYS A 136 3.48 -1.20 -8.62
C LYS A 136 4.84 -1.90 -8.59
N ILE A 137 4.88 -3.11 -8.04
CA ILE A 137 6.06 -3.98 -8.19
C ILE A 137 6.08 -4.42 -9.65
N PRO A 138 7.16 -4.13 -10.42
CA PRO A 138 7.24 -4.61 -11.78
C PRO A 138 7.14 -6.15 -11.78
N PRO A 139 6.38 -6.75 -12.71
CA PRO A 139 6.17 -8.19 -12.76
C PRO A 139 7.53 -8.88 -12.84
N LYS A 140 7.78 -9.84 -11.94
CA LYS A 140 8.95 -10.71 -12.03
C LYS A 140 8.89 -11.42 -13.38
N LYS A 141 9.80 -11.09 -14.28
CA LYS A 141 9.98 -11.87 -15.53
C LYS A 141 10.22 -13.30 -15.12
N LYS A 142 9.23 -14.18 -15.38
CA LYS A 142 9.44 -15.63 -15.31
C LYS A 142 10.52 -15.97 -16.33
N LYS A 143 11.66 -16.46 -15.84
CA LYS A 143 12.67 -17.14 -16.66
C LYS A 143 12.17 -18.53 -17.00
#